data_28a7d3d6874c714de5dac6b17ea42273
#
_entry.id   28a7d3d6874c714de5dac6b17ea42273
#
_cell.length_a   1.000
_cell.length_b   1.000
_cell.length_c   1.000
_cell.angle_alpha   90.00
_cell.angle_beta   90.00
_cell.angle_gamma   90.00
#
_symmetry.space_group_name_H-M   'P 1'
#
loop_
_entity.id
_entity.type
_entity.pdbx_description
1 polymer ?
#
loop_
_entity_poly.entity_id
_entity_poly.type
_entity_poly.pdbx_seq_one_letter_code
_entity_poly.pdbx_strand_id
1 'polypeptide(L)'
;MVTPFKDGKVDWESLEGLVEFHIKNGTHGIVPCGTTGESATLNHKEHNEVVKAVIKAVKKRVPVIAGTGSNSTEEAIELTRAAEADGADGALLISPYYNRPMQEGIYQHYKKVAAAVGIPLIVYNIPSRTGSKIEPETLARLSEIKNIAGVKEATGSVDQAIDVLRLCKDRFAVYSGEDSLTFSLMALGGNGVISTVANIIPKEMSELTQACLKGDWEKGRKLQFKLIPLIRAVFIETNPIPIKTALSLMGKCRGDLRLPLTPMSEPNLKKLKEALTAFGLI
;
A
#
# COMPACT_ATOMS: atom_id res chain seq x y z
N MET A 1 -3.23 3.25 -4.03
CA MET A 1 -4.47 3.99 -4.32
C MET A 1 -5.59 3.02 -4.68
N VAL A 2 -6.88 3.43 -4.60
CA VAL A 2 -8.00 2.63 -5.10
C VAL A 2 -8.00 2.56 -6.62
N THR A 3 -8.58 1.50 -7.19
CA THR A 3 -8.96 1.44 -8.61
C THR A 3 -10.45 1.77 -8.70
N PRO A 4 -10.86 2.93 -9.24
CA PRO A 4 -12.26 3.27 -9.37
C PRO A 4 -12.92 2.45 -10.47
N PHE A 5 -14.18 2.05 -10.25
CA PHE A 5 -15.00 1.35 -11.24
C PHE A 5 -16.27 2.13 -11.54
N LYS A 6 -16.75 1.96 -12.78
CA LYS A 6 -18.04 2.46 -13.26
C LYS A 6 -18.64 1.42 -14.20
N ASP A 7 -19.83 0.97 -13.87
CA ASP A 7 -20.57 -0.03 -14.64
C ASP A 7 -19.74 -1.31 -14.93
N GLY A 8 -19.01 -1.80 -13.89
CA GLY A 8 -18.18 -2.99 -13.94
C GLY A 8 -16.80 -2.83 -14.61
N LYS A 9 -16.52 -1.67 -15.21
CA LYS A 9 -15.25 -1.35 -15.89
C LYS A 9 -14.41 -0.38 -15.07
N VAL A 10 -13.12 -0.30 -15.36
CA VAL A 10 -12.24 0.72 -14.77
C VAL A 10 -12.69 2.11 -15.22
N ASP A 11 -12.87 3.02 -14.27
CA ASP A 11 -13.17 4.43 -14.51
C ASP A 11 -11.88 5.23 -14.65
N TRP A 12 -11.44 5.40 -15.88
CA TRP A 12 -10.16 6.05 -16.20
C TRP A 12 -10.13 7.52 -15.83
N GLU A 13 -11.24 8.23 -15.96
CA GLU A 13 -11.36 9.64 -15.60
C GLU A 13 -11.19 9.83 -14.08
N SER A 14 -11.93 9.07 -13.30
CA SER A 14 -11.76 9.10 -11.83
C SER A 14 -10.37 8.63 -11.39
N LEU A 15 -9.76 7.67 -12.10
CA LEU A 15 -8.38 7.20 -11.81
C LEU A 15 -7.37 8.34 -11.96
N GLU A 16 -7.44 9.09 -13.06
CA GLU A 16 -6.58 10.25 -13.31
C GLU A 16 -6.85 11.36 -12.28
N GLY A 17 -8.11 11.63 -11.97
CA GLY A 17 -8.52 12.59 -10.93
C GLY A 17 -7.96 12.24 -9.54
N LEU A 18 -7.91 10.96 -9.19
CA LEU A 18 -7.31 10.49 -7.93
C LEU A 18 -5.79 10.67 -7.92
N VAL A 19 -5.10 10.42 -9.03
CA VAL A 19 -3.66 10.70 -9.15
C VAL A 19 -3.38 12.19 -8.90
N GLU A 20 -4.14 13.08 -9.55
CA GLU A 20 -3.99 14.53 -9.35
C GLU A 20 -4.31 14.95 -7.91
N PHE A 21 -5.33 14.35 -7.29
CA PHE A 21 -5.66 14.60 -5.90
C PHE A 21 -4.50 14.25 -4.97
N HIS A 22 -3.88 13.10 -5.16
CA HIS A 22 -2.71 12.68 -4.39
C HIS A 22 -1.54 13.64 -4.55
N ILE A 23 -1.17 13.98 -5.78
CA ILE A 23 0.00 14.83 -6.08
C ILE A 23 -0.21 16.25 -5.52
N LYS A 24 -1.38 16.85 -5.72
CA LYS A 24 -1.72 18.18 -5.20
C LYS A 24 -1.68 18.25 -3.68
N ASN A 25 -1.87 17.13 -2.99
CA ASN A 25 -1.85 17.04 -1.53
C ASN A 25 -0.55 16.47 -0.96
N GLY A 26 0.54 16.44 -1.75
CA GLY A 26 1.88 16.16 -1.26
C GLY A 26 2.18 14.69 -1.00
N THR A 27 1.48 13.76 -1.65
CA THR A 27 1.84 12.33 -1.63
C THR A 27 3.23 12.13 -2.24
N HIS A 28 4.11 11.36 -1.57
CA HIS A 28 5.50 11.15 -1.99
C HIS A 28 5.68 10.03 -3.02
N GLY A 29 4.69 9.17 -3.20
CA GLY A 29 4.70 8.08 -4.18
C GLY A 29 3.33 7.42 -4.27
N ILE A 30 3.03 6.79 -5.39
CA ILE A 30 1.73 6.16 -5.65
C ILE A 30 1.91 4.67 -5.90
N VAL A 31 1.05 3.86 -5.25
CA VAL A 31 1.02 2.40 -5.42
C VAL A 31 -0.29 2.00 -6.10
N PRO A 32 -0.33 1.84 -7.44
CA PRO A 32 -1.46 1.20 -8.13
C PRO A 32 -1.47 -0.31 -7.90
N CYS A 33 -2.60 -0.94 -8.07
CA CYS A 33 -2.79 -2.40 -8.05
C CYS A 33 -2.25 -3.10 -6.79
N GLY A 34 -2.22 -2.41 -5.63
CA GLY A 34 -2.07 -3.06 -4.34
C GLY A 34 -3.41 -3.64 -3.85
N THR A 35 -3.48 -4.10 -2.59
CA THR A 35 -4.71 -4.59 -1.97
C THR A 35 -5.87 -3.59 -2.08
N THR A 36 -5.59 -2.32 -1.75
CA THR A 36 -6.56 -1.22 -1.85
C THR A 36 -7.00 -0.94 -3.28
N GLY A 37 -6.17 -1.26 -4.26
CA GLY A 37 -6.46 -1.15 -5.69
C GLY A 37 -7.21 -2.35 -6.27
N GLU A 38 -7.70 -3.28 -5.45
CA GLU A 38 -8.47 -4.46 -5.86
C GLU A 38 -7.76 -5.31 -6.94
N SER A 39 -6.43 -5.45 -6.83
CA SER A 39 -5.63 -6.22 -7.80
C SER A 39 -6.14 -7.65 -8.02
N ALA A 40 -6.71 -8.28 -6.99
CA ALA A 40 -7.23 -9.65 -7.06
C ALA A 40 -8.44 -9.82 -8.00
N THR A 41 -9.16 -8.76 -8.34
CA THR A 41 -10.32 -8.78 -9.23
C THR A 41 -10.08 -8.09 -10.58
N LEU A 42 -8.86 -7.65 -10.84
CA LEU A 42 -8.40 -7.21 -12.15
C LEU A 42 -7.83 -8.41 -12.90
N ASN A 43 -8.24 -8.64 -14.15
CA ASN A 43 -7.50 -9.57 -15.00
C ASN A 43 -6.13 -8.97 -15.37
N HIS A 44 -5.20 -9.77 -15.87
CA HIS A 44 -3.82 -9.32 -16.15
C HIS A 44 -3.76 -8.13 -17.10
N LYS A 45 -4.64 -8.09 -18.10
CA LYS A 45 -4.71 -6.97 -19.06
C LYS A 45 -5.14 -5.70 -18.37
N GLU A 46 -6.24 -5.73 -17.61
CA GLU A 46 -6.71 -4.57 -16.83
C GLU A 46 -5.68 -4.11 -15.80
N HIS A 47 -5.02 -5.06 -15.13
CA HIS A 47 -3.97 -4.77 -14.17
C HIS A 47 -2.84 -3.95 -14.81
N ASN A 48 -2.32 -4.41 -15.94
CA ASN A 48 -1.25 -3.71 -16.66
C ASN A 48 -1.74 -2.36 -17.20
N GLU A 49 -2.96 -2.28 -17.71
CA GLU A 49 -3.55 -1.01 -18.18
C GLU A 49 -3.70 0.01 -17.04
N VAL A 50 -4.11 -0.41 -15.83
CA VAL A 50 -4.19 0.48 -14.65
C VAL A 50 -2.80 0.98 -14.24
N VAL A 51 -1.79 0.10 -14.16
CA VAL A 51 -0.41 0.50 -13.84
C VAL A 51 0.09 1.52 -14.86
N LYS A 52 -0.05 1.24 -16.14
CA LYS A 52 0.34 2.12 -17.24
C LYS A 52 -0.36 3.48 -17.20
N ALA A 53 -1.68 3.48 -16.95
CA ALA A 53 -2.46 4.72 -16.85
C ALA A 53 -1.99 5.59 -15.68
N VAL A 54 -1.70 4.98 -14.51
CA VAL A 54 -1.16 5.71 -13.36
C VAL A 54 0.22 6.30 -13.66
N ILE A 55 1.14 5.52 -14.26
CA ILE A 55 2.47 6.00 -14.67
C ILE A 55 2.34 7.21 -15.60
N LYS A 56 1.46 7.10 -16.61
CA LYS A 56 1.20 8.20 -17.56
C LYS A 56 0.62 9.43 -16.87
N ALA A 57 -0.35 9.25 -15.96
CA ALA A 57 -0.97 10.37 -15.23
C ALA A 57 -0.02 11.05 -14.26
N VAL A 58 0.85 10.29 -13.59
CA VAL A 58 1.85 10.83 -12.65
C VAL A 58 2.90 11.71 -13.35
N LYS A 59 3.27 11.41 -14.59
CA LYS A 59 4.22 12.21 -15.40
C LYS A 59 5.56 12.45 -14.65
N LYS A 60 6.07 11.42 -13.99
CA LYS A 60 7.33 11.48 -13.21
C LYS A 60 7.38 12.52 -12.07
N ARG A 61 6.24 13.06 -11.64
CA ARG A 61 6.15 14.02 -10.51
C ARG A 61 6.43 13.38 -9.16
N VAL A 62 6.10 12.10 -9.02
CA VAL A 62 6.40 11.24 -7.86
C VAL A 62 6.69 9.82 -8.37
N PRO A 63 7.39 8.97 -7.60
CA PRO A 63 7.58 7.58 -8.00
C PRO A 63 6.27 6.77 -8.03
N VAL A 64 6.18 5.84 -8.98
CA VAL A 64 5.11 4.85 -9.08
C VAL A 64 5.68 3.48 -8.74
N ILE A 65 5.15 2.87 -7.68
CA ILE A 65 5.53 1.54 -7.19
C ILE A 65 4.39 0.57 -7.51
N ALA A 66 4.50 -0.19 -8.59
CA ALA A 66 3.41 -1.06 -9.03
C ALA A 66 3.21 -2.26 -8.09
N GLY A 67 1.98 -2.57 -7.71
CA GLY A 67 1.64 -3.80 -7.00
C GLY A 67 1.67 -4.98 -7.99
N THR A 68 2.64 -5.88 -7.87
CA THR A 68 2.87 -6.97 -8.83
C THR A 68 3.06 -8.33 -8.18
N GLY A 69 2.82 -8.45 -6.87
CA GLY A 69 2.97 -9.71 -6.14
C GLY A 69 1.89 -10.75 -6.50
N SER A 70 2.31 -12.00 -6.55
CA SER A 70 1.46 -13.17 -6.75
C SER A 70 1.93 -14.33 -5.87
N ASN A 71 1.07 -15.33 -5.68
CA ASN A 71 1.44 -16.61 -5.08
C ASN A 71 2.08 -17.59 -6.11
N SER A 72 2.14 -17.22 -7.38
CA SER A 72 2.93 -17.85 -8.43
C SER A 72 4.17 -17.00 -8.71
N THR A 73 5.35 -17.61 -8.65
CA THR A 73 6.62 -16.90 -8.92
C THR A 73 6.69 -16.41 -10.36
N GLU A 74 6.23 -17.21 -11.31
CA GLU A 74 6.24 -16.85 -12.74
C GLU A 74 5.29 -15.68 -13.01
N GLU A 75 4.07 -15.70 -12.45
CA GLU A 75 3.12 -14.60 -12.58
C GLU A 75 3.66 -13.30 -11.95
N ALA A 76 4.31 -13.38 -10.78
CA ALA A 76 4.95 -12.21 -10.16
C ALA A 76 6.06 -11.63 -11.05
N ILE A 77 6.83 -12.49 -11.74
CA ILE A 77 7.84 -12.06 -12.72
C ILE A 77 7.19 -11.37 -13.92
N GLU A 78 6.15 -11.96 -14.50
CA GLU A 78 5.44 -11.42 -15.67
C GLU A 78 4.85 -10.04 -15.37
N LEU A 79 4.13 -9.91 -14.26
CA LEU A 79 3.54 -8.63 -13.83
C LEU A 79 4.61 -7.57 -13.53
N THR A 80 5.72 -7.97 -12.90
CA THR A 80 6.79 -7.02 -12.57
C THR A 80 7.53 -6.56 -13.82
N ARG A 81 7.80 -7.45 -14.78
CA ARG A 81 8.40 -7.11 -16.09
C ARG A 81 7.48 -6.18 -16.89
N ALA A 82 6.17 -6.42 -16.88
CA ALA A 82 5.23 -5.53 -17.56
C ALA A 82 5.24 -4.13 -16.93
N ALA A 83 5.26 -4.04 -15.61
CA ALA A 83 5.34 -2.76 -14.89
C ALA A 83 6.68 -2.04 -15.17
N GLU A 84 7.80 -2.76 -15.19
CA GLU A 84 9.13 -2.22 -15.54
C GLU A 84 9.13 -1.69 -16.98
N ALA A 85 8.62 -2.44 -17.94
CA ALA A 85 8.54 -2.04 -19.34
C ALA A 85 7.65 -0.79 -19.55
N ASP A 86 6.58 -0.62 -18.77
CA ASP A 86 5.73 0.57 -18.78
C ASP A 86 6.36 1.76 -18.02
N GLY A 87 7.49 1.58 -17.34
CA GLY A 87 8.28 2.65 -16.71
C GLY A 87 7.95 2.89 -15.24
N ALA A 88 7.49 1.88 -14.49
CA ALA A 88 7.38 1.94 -13.05
C ALA A 88 8.75 2.17 -12.39
N ASP A 89 8.77 2.94 -11.29
CA ASP A 89 10.00 3.26 -10.55
C ASP A 89 10.37 2.17 -9.55
N GLY A 90 9.46 1.22 -9.28
CA GLY A 90 9.64 0.06 -8.43
C GLY A 90 8.41 -0.83 -8.41
N ALA A 91 8.48 -1.92 -7.66
CA ALA A 91 7.36 -2.84 -7.49
C ALA A 91 7.15 -3.23 -6.02
N LEU A 92 5.88 -3.35 -5.62
CA LEU A 92 5.45 -3.85 -4.31
C LEU A 92 4.91 -5.26 -4.48
N LEU A 93 5.56 -6.24 -3.86
CA LEU A 93 5.20 -7.64 -3.99
C LEU A 93 4.67 -8.19 -2.66
N ILE A 94 3.39 -8.53 -2.64
CA ILE A 94 2.82 -9.27 -1.51
C ILE A 94 3.46 -10.67 -1.41
N SER A 95 3.74 -11.12 -0.19
CA SER A 95 4.20 -12.49 0.04
C SER A 95 3.21 -13.51 -0.53
N PRO A 96 3.68 -14.65 -1.06
CA PRO A 96 2.79 -15.68 -1.58
C PRO A 96 1.71 -16.05 -0.57
N TYR A 97 0.47 -15.90 -0.99
CA TYR A 97 -0.75 -16.16 -0.22
C TYR A 97 -1.35 -17.51 -0.61
N TYR A 98 -2.21 -18.08 0.21
CA TYR A 98 -2.93 -19.33 0.02
C TYR A 98 -2.05 -20.59 0.07
N ASN A 99 -1.00 -20.73 -0.76
CA ASN A 99 -0.07 -21.86 -0.80
C ASN A 99 0.96 -21.87 0.36
N ARG A 100 1.07 -20.79 1.15
CA ARG A 100 1.79 -20.67 2.43
C ARG A 100 3.19 -21.30 2.42
N PRO A 101 4.11 -20.83 1.58
CA PRO A 101 5.45 -21.40 1.51
C PRO A 101 6.22 -21.23 2.84
N MET A 102 7.15 -22.16 3.10
CA MET A 102 8.12 -22.03 4.19
C MET A 102 9.09 -20.88 3.93
N GLN A 103 9.83 -20.43 4.93
CA GLN A 103 10.75 -19.29 4.84
C GLN A 103 11.73 -19.39 3.67
N GLU A 104 12.29 -20.58 3.43
CA GLU A 104 13.17 -20.81 2.28
C GLU A 104 12.43 -20.64 0.94
N GLY A 105 11.19 -21.11 0.83
CA GLY A 105 10.36 -20.90 -0.35
C GLY A 105 10.06 -19.42 -0.59
N ILE A 106 9.78 -18.65 0.46
CA ILE A 106 9.61 -17.19 0.40
C ILE A 106 10.90 -16.53 -0.10
N TYR A 107 12.04 -16.89 0.47
CA TYR A 107 13.34 -16.36 0.05
C TYR A 107 13.62 -16.64 -1.43
N GLN A 108 13.43 -17.89 -1.89
CA GLN A 108 13.67 -18.26 -3.27
C GLN A 108 12.71 -17.57 -4.25
N HIS A 109 11.44 -17.39 -3.86
CA HIS A 109 10.46 -16.63 -4.63
C HIS A 109 10.95 -15.21 -4.93
N TYR A 110 11.25 -14.44 -3.89
CA TYR A 110 11.74 -13.06 -4.06
C TYR A 110 13.08 -12.98 -4.76
N LYS A 111 14.01 -13.88 -4.46
CA LYS A 111 15.30 -13.98 -5.16
C LYS A 111 15.14 -14.21 -6.65
N LYS A 112 14.22 -15.08 -7.05
CA LYS A 112 13.94 -15.36 -8.47
C LYS A 112 13.30 -14.17 -9.17
N VAL A 113 12.34 -13.51 -8.54
CA VAL A 113 11.75 -12.27 -9.08
C VAL A 113 12.81 -11.17 -9.19
N ALA A 114 13.60 -10.96 -8.16
CA ALA A 114 14.68 -9.96 -8.16
C ALA A 114 15.72 -10.20 -9.27
N ALA A 115 16.05 -11.45 -9.54
CA ALA A 115 16.97 -11.79 -10.64
C ALA A 115 16.38 -11.56 -12.05
N ALA A 116 15.06 -11.43 -12.17
CA ALA A 116 14.36 -11.32 -13.46
C ALA A 116 14.09 -9.87 -13.90
N VAL A 117 14.29 -8.87 -13.01
CA VAL A 117 13.95 -7.45 -13.24
C VAL A 117 15.06 -6.52 -12.72
N GLY A 118 15.14 -5.31 -13.24
CA GLY A 118 16.12 -4.30 -12.82
C GLY A 118 15.59 -3.26 -11.83
N ILE A 119 14.26 -3.10 -11.72
CA ILE A 119 13.65 -2.11 -10.83
C ILE A 119 13.71 -2.53 -9.36
N PRO A 120 13.72 -1.56 -8.40
CA PRO A 120 13.65 -1.84 -6.98
C PRO A 120 12.37 -2.59 -6.58
N LEU A 121 12.50 -3.58 -5.71
CA LEU A 121 11.41 -4.37 -5.16
C LEU A 121 11.19 -4.02 -3.69
N ILE A 122 9.94 -3.87 -3.29
CA ILE A 122 9.51 -3.75 -1.89
C ILE A 122 8.73 -5.03 -1.54
N VAL A 123 9.23 -5.76 -0.57
CA VAL A 123 8.58 -6.95 -0.02
C VAL A 123 7.35 -6.52 0.79
N TYR A 124 6.22 -7.21 0.69
CA TYR A 124 5.04 -6.89 1.48
C TYR A 124 4.67 -8.04 2.42
N ASN A 125 4.89 -7.83 3.71
CA ASN A 125 4.65 -8.79 4.78
C ASN A 125 3.31 -8.49 5.47
N ILE A 126 2.27 -9.27 5.15
CA ILE A 126 0.90 -9.11 5.70
C ILE A 126 0.26 -10.47 6.00
N PRO A 127 0.62 -11.13 7.10
CA PRO A 127 0.16 -12.48 7.44
C PRO A 127 -1.35 -12.59 7.62
N SER A 128 -2.04 -11.53 8.01
CA SER A 128 -3.50 -11.50 8.12
C SER A 128 -4.23 -11.75 6.78
N ARG A 129 -3.55 -11.53 5.64
CA ARG A 129 -4.08 -11.78 4.30
C ARG A 129 -3.43 -12.97 3.60
N THR A 130 -2.16 -13.21 3.85
CA THR A 130 -1.40 -14.26 3.16
C THR A 130 -1.47 -15.62 3.86
N GLY A 131 -1.76 -15.63 5.16
CA GLY A 131 -1.72 -16.82 5.99
C GLY A 131 -0.29 -17.29 6.33
N SER A 132 0.74 -16.55 5.93
CA SER A 132 2.14 -16.80 6.27
C SER A 132 2.86 -15.49 6.59
N LYS A 133 3.74 -15.52 7.59
CA LYS A 133 4.59 -14.40 8.01
C LYS A 133 5.98 -14.55 7.40
N ILE A 134 6.58 -13.46 6.96
CA ILE A 134 8.00 -13.43 6.64
C ILE A 134 8.74 -13.10 7.93
N GLU A 135 9.61 -14.01 8.38
CA GLU A 135 10.37 -13.81 9.60
C GLU A 135 11.49 -12.79 9.41
N PRO A 136 11.92 -12.08 10.49
CA PRO A 136 12.95 -11.05 10.40
C PRO A 136 14.27 -11.55 9.79
N GLU A 137 14.68 -12.79 10.09
CA GLU A 137 15.89 -13.41 9.53
C GLU A 137 15.76 -13.63 8.02
N THR A 138 14.56 -13.94 7.53
CA THR A 138 14.31 -14.07 6.09
C THR A 138 14.36 -12.70 5.41
N LEU A 139 13.82 -11.66 6.03
CA LEU A 139 13.93 -10.28 5.54
C LEU A 139 15.38 -9.80 5.54
N ALA A 140 16.16 -10.14 6.56
CA ALA A 140 17.60 -9.83 6.61
C ALA A 140 18.36 -10.48 5.44
N ARG A 141 18.09 -11.75 5.12
CA ARG A 141 18.67 -12.42 3.95
C ARG A 141 18.22 -11.75 2.63
N LEU A 142 16.96 -11.35 2.53
CA LEU A 142 16.43 -10.65 1.36
C LEU A 142 17.09 -9.28 1.19
N SER A 143 17.37 -8.56 2.28
CA SER A 143 18.02 -7.25 2.24
C SER A 143 19.45 -7.27 1.67
N GLU A 144 20.06 -8.45 1.52
CA GLU A 144 21.36 -8.62 0.88
C GLU A 144 21.27 -8.68 -0.65
N ILE A 145 20.05 -8.84 -1.21
CA ILE A 145 19.82 -8.85 -2.66
C ILE A 145 19.71 -7.40 -3.15
N LYS A 146 20.60 -7.01 -4.07
CA LYS A 146 20.86 -5.61 -4.47
C LYS A 146 19.61 -4.79 -4.81
N ASN A 147 18.63 -5.36 -5.50
CA ASN A 147 17.41 -4.65 -5.93
C ASN A 147 16.19 -4.94 -5.06
N ILE A 148 16.34 -5.63 -3.91
CA ILE A 148 15.30 -5.67 -2.89
C ILE A 148 15.55 -4.49 -1.94
N ALA A 149 14.80 -3.41 -2.15
CA ALA A 149 15.06 -2.10 -1.55
C ALA A 149 14.40 -1.89 -0.18
N GLY A 150 13.42 -2.72 0.20
CA GLY A 150 12.72 -2.53 1.45
C GLY A 150 11.57 -3.49 1.70
N VAL A 151 10.90 -3.26 2.83
CA VAL A 151 9.69 -3.99 3.22
C VAL A 151 8.56 -3.03 3.59
N LYS A 152 7.35 -3.36 3.17
CA LYS A 152 6.10 -2.89 3.77
C LYS A 152 5.73 -3.86 4.88
N GLU A 153 5.95 -3.45 6.13
CA GLU A 153 5.69 -4.25 7.33
C GLU A 153 4.25 -4.01 7.80
N ALA A 154 3.42 -5.03 7.72
CA ALA A 154 2.01 -5.01 8.07
C ALA A 154 1.59 -6.23 8.91
N THR A 155 2.47 -6.69 9.79
CA THR A 155 2.13 -7.74 10.77
C THR A 155 1.31 -7.21 11.94
N GLY A 156 1.28 -5.88 12.14
CA GLY A 156 0.69 -5.26 13.32
C GLY A 156 1.56 -5.39 14.59
N SER A 157 2.76 -5.94 14.48
CA SER A 157 3.68 -6.17 15.61
C SER A 157 4.84 -5.15 15.60
N VAL A 158 4.94 -4.39 16.68
CA VAL A 158 6.08 -3.49 16.90
C VAL A 158 7.37 -4.29 17.14
N ASP A 159 7.29 -5.43 17.83
CA ASP A 159 8.43 -6.32 18.05
C ASP A 159 9.01 -6.84 16.73
N GLN A 160 8.15 -7.28 15.81
CA GLN A 160 8.56 -7.67 14.45
C GLN A 160 9.31 -6.51 13.75
N ALA A 161 8.77 -5.30 13.83
CA ALA A 161 9.39 -4.12 13.21
C ALA A 161 10.76 -3.80 13.83
N ILE A 162 10.90 -3.94 15.16
CA ILE A 162 12.18 -3.78 15.88
C ILE A 162 13.21 -4.77 15.36
N ASP A 163 12.86 -6.05 15.27
CA ASP A 163 13.77 -7.09 14.79
C ASP A 163 14.17 -6.87 13.32
N VAL A 164 13.22 -6.48 12.46
CA VAL A 164 13.52 -6.16 11.06
C VAL A 164 14.49 -4.98 10.97
N LEU A 165 14.23 -3.88 11.67
CA LEU A 165 15.11 -2.70 11.67
C LEU A 165 16.51 -3.05 12.19
N ARG A 166 16.60 -3.82 13.28
CA ARG A 166 17.87 -4.26 13.87
C ARG A 166 18.70 -5.16 12.95
N LEU A 167 18.04 -6.11 12.25
CA LEU A 167 18.72 -7.10 11.42
C LEU A 167 19.04 -6.58 10.01
N CYS A 168 18.14 -5.80 9.40
CA CYS A 168 18.33 -5.31 8.03
C CYS A 168 19.23 -4.07 7.95
N LYS A 169 19.37 -3.32 9.06
CA LYS A 169 20.20 -2.10 9.15
C LYS A 169 19.82 -1.06 8.07
N ASP A 170 20.74 -0.15 7.74
CA ASP A 170 20.51 0.98 6.83
C ASP A 170 20.41 0.61 5.34
N ARG A 171 20.56 -0.67 5.02
CA ARG A 171 20.52 -1.16 3.62
C ARG A 171 19.11 -1.39 3.07
N PHE A 172 18.10 -1.30 3.91
CA PHE A 172 16.78 -1.81 3.62
C PHE A 172 15.70 -0.90 4.23
N ALA A 173 14.90 -0.26 3.39
CA ALA A 173 13.86 0.63 3.87
C ALA A 173 12.71 -0.15 4.53
N VAL A 174 12.26 0.32 5.70
CA VAL A 174 11.12 -0.28 6.42
C VAL A 174 9.97 0.72 6.45
N TYR A 175 8.91 0.40 5.72
CA TYR A 175 7.67 1.19 5.66
C TYR A 175 6.59 0.53 6.51
N SER A 176 5.87 1.31 7.30
CA SER A 176 4.64 0.81 7.92
C SER A 176 3.61 0.42 6.87
N GLY A 177 2.99 -0.74 7.03
CA GLY A 177 1.79 -1.14 6.29
C GLY A 177 0.51 -0.86 7.06
N GLU A 178 0.64 -0.42 8.32
CA GLU A 178 -0.43 -0.12 9.25
C GLU A 178 -0.46 1.39 9.56
N ASP A 179 -1.50 2.10 9.12
CA ASP A 179 -1.65 3.54 9.36
C ASP A 179 -1.61 3.91 10.84
N SER A 180 -2.16 3.06 11.71
CA SER A 180 -2.18 3.27 13.16
C SER A 180 -0.81 3.15 13.83
N LEU A 181 0.15 2.47 13.19
CA LEU A 181 1.50 2.25 13.72
C LEU A 181 2.56 3.14 13.05
N THR A 182 2.16 4.05 12.15
CA THR A 182 3.07 4.89 11.38
C THR A 182 4.06 5.64 12.28
N PHE A 183 3.55 6.38 13.27
CA PHE A 183 4.39 7.13 14.20
C PHE A 183 5.35 6.24 14.98
N SER A 184 4.84 5.13 15.53
CA SER A 184 5.65 4.20 16.34
C SER A 184 6.79 3.60 15.53
N LEU A 185 6.50 3.15 14.30
CA LEU A 185 7.51 2.56 13.43
C LEU A 185 8.55 3.59 12.98
N MET A 186 8.13 4.81 12.66
CA MET A 186 9.06 5.88 12.29
C MET A 186 9.93 6.34 13.48
N ALA A 187 9.40 6.33 14.71
CA ALA A 187 10.17 6.62 15.92
C ALA A 187 11.27 5.58 16.19
N LEU A 188 11.11 4.36 15.68
CA LEU A 188 12.11 3.29 15.74
C LEU A 188 13.13 3.34 14.58
N GLY A 189 13.00 4.30 13.64
CA GLY A 189 13.90 4.42 12.49
C GLY A 189 13.27 3.96 11.16
N GLY A 190 11.98 3.69 11.11
CA GLY A 190 11.26 3.41 9.87
C GLY A 190 11.23 4.60 8.90
N ASN A 191 11.09 4.33 7.62
CA ASN A 191 11.25 5.29 6.53
C ASN A 191 9.95 5.97 6.10
N GLY A 192 8.79 5.54 6.64
CA GLY A 192 7.49 6.10 6.27
C GLY A 192 6.36 5.08 6.33
N VAL A 193 5.33 5.28 5.52
CA VAL A 193 4.14 4.42 5.45
C VAL A 193 3.66 4.23 4.01
N ILE A 194 3.23 3.03 3.68
CA ILE A 194 2.43 2.75 2.47
C ILE A 194 0.98 2.66 2.93
N SER A 195 0.31 3.79 2.95
CA SER A 195 -0.92 4.08 3.65
C SER A 195 -2.18 3.68 2.88
N THR A 196 -3.21 3.28 3.60
CA THR A 196 -4.58 3.16 3.10
C THR A 196 -5.34 4.47 3.29
N VAL A 197 -5.26 5.08 4.48
CA VAL A 197 -6.02 6.30 4.80
C VAL A 197 -5.57 7.52 3.98
N ALA A 198 -4.35 7.51 3.44
CA ALA A 198 -3.86 8.54 2.52
C ALA A 198 -4.70 8.66 1.24
N ASN A 199 -5.54 7.68 0.90
CA ASN A 199 -6.50 7.82 -0.21
C ASN A 199 -7.51 8.97 0.02
N ILE A 200 -7.82 9.32 1.27
CA ILE A 200 -8.79 10.38 1.62
C ILE A 200 -8.14 11.58 2.31
N ILE A 201 -7.01 11.42 2.99
CA ILE A 201 -6.28 12.47 3.71
C ILE A 201 -4.78 12.45 3.36
N PRO A 202 -4.41 12.56 2.08
CA PRO A 202 -2.99 12.47 1.67
C PRO A 202 -2.13 13.56 2.31
N LYS A 203 -2.65 14.79 2.49
CA LYS A 203 -1.93 15.90 3.09
C LYS A 203 -1.54 15.62 4.54
N GLU A 204 -2.49 15.20 5.36
CA GLU A 204 -2.27 14.93 6.78
C GLU A 204 -1.30 13.76 6.99
N MET A 205 -1.38 12.73 6.15
CA MET A 205 -0.42 11.62 6.19
C MET A 205 0.98 12.07 5.76
N SER A 206 1.09 12.93 4.77
CA SER A 206 2.36 13.55 4.39
C SER A 206 2.92 14.41 5.52
N GLU A 207 2.11 15.25 6.15
CA GLU A 207 2.53 16.08 7.29
C GLU A 207 3.01 15.25 8.47
N LEU A 208 2.33 14.14 8.80
CA LEU A 208 2.74 13.18 9.84
C LEU A 208 4.13 12.62 9.57
N THR A 209 4.33 12.05 8.37
CA THR A 209 5.62 11.44 8.01
C THR A 209 6.73 12.48 7.93
N GLN A 210 6.46 13.67 7.39
CA GLN A 210 7.44 14.75 7.34
C GLN A 210 7.85 15.24 8.75
N ALA A 211 6.90 15.34 9.70
CA ALA A 211 7.23 15.68 11.08
C ALA A 211 8.18 14.64 11.69
N CYS A 212 7.89 13.35 11.51
CA CYS A 212 8.75 12.27 12.01
C CYS A 212 10.16 12.29 11.36
N LEU A 213 10.24 12.46 10.04
CA LEU A 213 11.51 12.54 9.32
C LEU A 213 12.39 13.72 9.74
N LYS A 214 11.77 14.81 10.20
CA LYS A 214 12.47 16.00 10.75
C LYS A 214 12.82 15.89 12.22
N GLY A 215 12.44 14.79 12.89
CA GLY A 215 12.62 14.62 14.33
C GLY A 215 11.63 15.42 15.19
N ASP A 216 10.59 15.99 14.59
CA ASP A 216 9.52 16.70 15.34
C ASP A 216 8.50 15.67 15.86
N TRP A 217 8.95 14.93 16.88
CA TRP A 217 8.19 13.85 17.49
C TRP A 217 6.93 14.31 18.19
N GLU A 218 6.94 15.54 18.73
CA GLU A 218 5.74 16.11 19.37
C GLU A 218 4.62 16.36 18.36
N LYS A 219 4.95 16.99 17.23
CA LYS A 219 4.02 17.21 16.12
C LYS A 219 3.55 15.90 15.52
N GLY A 220 4.48 14.97 15.27
CA GLY A 220 4.19 13.64 14.73
C GLY A 220 3.18 12.89 15.61
N ARG A 221 3.39 12.86 16.93
CA ARG A 221 2.49 12.21 17.88
C ARG A 221 1.11 12.88 17.90
N LYS A 222 1.04 14.21 17.91
CA LYS A 222 -0.25 14.95 17.86
C LYS A 222 -1.03 14.62 16.60
N LEU A 223 -0.35 14.58 15.45
CA LEU A 223 -0.97 14.20 14.16
C LEU A 223 -1.46 12.75 14.20
N GLN A 224 -0.63 11.81 14.64
CA GLN A 224 -1.04 10.39 14.75
C GLN A 224 -2.31 10.25 15.58
N PHE A 225 -2.39 10.87 16.75
CA PHE A 225 -3.57 10.78 17.62
C PHE A 225 -4.81 11.43 16.99
N LYS A 226 -4.66 12.55 16.30
CA LYS A 226 -5.75 13.20 15.55
C LYS A 226 -6.32 12.27 14.47
N LEU A 227 -5.47 11.48 13.82
CA LEU A 227 -5.86 10.62 12.69
C LEU A 227 -6.46 9.27 13.14
N ILE A 228 -6.19 8.80 14.35
CA ILE A 228 -6.63 7.46 14.84
C ILE A 228 -8.13 7.20 14.67
N PRO A 229 -9.05 8.13 15.01
CA PRO A 229 -10.49 7.86 14.84
C PRO A 229 -10.86 7.56 13.38
N LEU A 230 -10.32 8.34 12.45
CA LEU A 230 -10.56 8.14 11.01
C LEU A 230 -9.89 6.86 10.48
N ILE A 231 -8.65 6.59 10.91
CA ILE A 231 -7.95 5.34 10.57
C ILE A 231 -8.80 4.13 11.00
N ARG A 232 -9.33 4.12 12.23
CA ARG A 232 -10.18 3.03 12.71
C ARG A 232 -11.47 2.90 11.90
N ALA A 233 -12.08 4.00 11.49
CA ALA A 233 -13.30 3.99 10.69
C ALA A 233 -13.07 3.38 9.30
N VAL A 234 -11.94 3.63 8.64
CA VAL A 234 -11.63 3.06 7.30
C VAL A 234 -11.18 1.60 7.35
N PHE A 235 -10.99 1.03 8.53
CA PHE A 235 -10.69 -0.38 8.74
C PHE A 235 -11.79 -1.13 9.53
N ILE A 236 -12.98 -0.52 9.67
CA ILE A 236 -14.11 -1.15 10.37
C ILE A 236 -14.67 -2.37 9.64
N GLU A 237 -14.46 -2.44 8.33
CA GLU A 237 -14.67 -3.60 7.47
C GLU A 237 -13.43 -3.86 6.61
N THR A 238 -13.44 -4.94 5.85
CA THR A 238 -12.31 -5.33 5.00
C THR A 238 -11.94 -4.20 4.02
N ASN A 239 -10.69 -3.72 4.08
CA ASN A 239 -10.13 -2.82 3.06
C ASN A 239 -10.11 -3.54 1.69
N PRO A 240 -10.63 -2.93 0.58
CA PRO A 240 -10.86 -1.49 0.40
C PRO A 240 -12.31 -1.01 0.58
N ILE A 241 -13.21 -1.79 1.14
CA ILE A 241 -14.64 -1.45 1.20
C ILE A 241 -14.87 -0.07 1.84
N PRO A 242 -14.40 0.22 3.09
CA PRO A 242 -14.66 1.51 3.71
C PRO A 242 -13.93 2.68 3.02
N ILE A 243 -12.69 2.48 2.57
CA ILE A 243 -11.91 3.57 1.96
C ILE A 243 -12.48 3.99 0.61
N LYS A 244 -12.98 3.05 -0.20
CA LYS A 244 -13.64 3.35 -1.47
C LYS A 244 -15.00 4.00 -1.27
N THR A 245 -15.75 3.55 -0.26
CA THR A 245 -17.00 4.20 0.18
C THR A 245 -16.75 5.63 0.63
N ALA A 246 -15.68 5.90 1.40
CA ALA A 246 -15.29 7.24 1.81
C ALA A 246 -15.00 8.15 0.61
N LEU A 247 -14.21 7.68 -0.36
CA LEU A 247 -13.95 8.43 -1.60
C LEU A 247 -15.23 8.73 -2.39
N SER A 248 -16.17 7.80 -2.40
CA SER A 248 -17.48 8.02 -3.04
C SER A 248 -18.30 9.10 -2.32
N LEU A 249 -18.33 9.07 -0.99
CA LEU A 249 -19.00 10.11 -0.18
C LEU A 249 -18.35 11.49 -0.37
N MET A 250 -17.03 11.54 -0.60
CA MET A 250 -16.28 12.76 -0.93
C MET A 250 -16.43 13.19 -2.40
N GLY A 251 -17.21 12.48 -3.21
CA GLY A 251 -17.41 12.79 -4.63
C GLY A 251 -16.16 12.58 -5.52
N LYS A 252 -15.20 11.75 -5.09
CA LYS A 252 -13.94 11.51 -5.81
C LYS A 252 -14.04 10.39 -6.86
N CYS A 253 -14.88 9.39 -6.62
CA CYS A 253 -15.19 8.30 -7.55
C CYS A 253 -16.51 7.64 -7.15
N ARG A 254 -17.00 6.69 -7.95
CA ARG A 254 -18.12 5.82 -7.53
C ARG A 254 -17.64 4.80 -6.50
N GLY A 255 -18.57 4.38 -5.64
CA GLY A 255 -18.32 3.35 -4.62
C GLY A 255 -18.39 1.91 -5.14
N ASP A 256 -18.37 1.70 -6.45
CA ASP A 256 -18.53 0.38 -7.07
C ASP A 256 -17.35 -0.53 -6.70
N LEU A 257 -17.67 -1.74 -6.24
CA LEU A 257 -16.72 -2.81 -5.90
C LEU A 257 -16.98 -4.00 -6.83
N ARG A 258 -15.95 -4.83 -7.04
CA ARG A 258 -16.11 -6.11 -7.73
C ARG A 258 -16.26 -7.24 -6.73
N LEU A 259 -17.16 -8.19 -7.01
CA LEU A 259 -17.26 -9.40 -6.22
C LEU A 259 -15.90 -10.11 -6.11
N PRO A 260 -15.56 -10.71 -4.95
CA PRO A 260 -16.45 -11.02 -3.82
C PRO A 260 -16.68 -9.87 -2.82
N LEU A 261 -16.13 -8.67 -3.06
CA LEU A 261 -16.38 -7.51 -2.20
C LEU A 261 -17.78 -6.95 -2.46
N THR A 262 -18.46 -6.54 -1.38
CA THR A 262 -19.81 -6.00 -1.38
C THR A 262 -19.83 -4.62 -0.73
N PRO A 263 -20.88 -3.80 -0.95
CA PRO A 263 -21.04 -2.55 -0.21
C PRO A 263 -21.01 -2.75 1.30
N MET A 264 -20.64 -1.68 2.02
CA MET A 264 -20.64 -1.67 3.49
C MET A 264 -22.01 -1.98 4.08
N SER A 265 -22.01 -2.61 5.25
CA SER A 265 -23.20 -2.74 6.09
C SER A 265 -23.69 -1.36 6.57
N GLU A 266 -24.99 -1.16 6.65
CA GLU A 266 -25.59 0.12 7.07
C GLU A 266 -25.08 0.61 8.45
N PRO A 267 -24.92 -0.23 9.50
CA PRO A 267 -24.38 0.23 10.77
C PRO A 267 -22.95 0.77 10.68
N ASN A 268 -22.10 0.15 9.86
CA ASN A 268 -20.72 0.57 9.68
C ASN A 268 -20.60 1.78 8.74
N LEU A 269 -21.48 1.88 7.72
CA LEU A 269 -21.60 3.05 6.87
C LEU A 269 -21.95 4.30 7.69
N LYS A 270 -22.86 4.18 8.69
CA LYS A 270 -23.19 5.28 9.60
C LYS A 270 -21.96 5.74 10.38
N LYS A 271 -21.20 4.80 10.97
CA LYS A 271 -19.98 5.12 11.73
C LYS A 271 -18.89 5.77 10.84
N LEU A 272 -18.76 5.29 9.60
CA LEU A 272 -17.83 5.90 8.65
C LEU A 272 -18.23 7.35 8.32
N LYS A 273 -19.51 7.60 8.04
CA LYS A 273 -20.03 8.97 7.81
C LYS A 273 -19.78 9.90 8.99
N GLU A 274 -20.06 9.43 10.21
CA GLU A 274 -19.79 10.19 11.44
C GLU A 274 -18.31 10.58 11.55
N ALA A 275 -17.39 9.65 11.29
CA ALA A 275 -15.95 9.89 11.31
C ALA A 275 -15.50 10.87 10.21
N LEU A 276 -16.03 10.75 9.00
CA LEU A 276 -15.73 11.66 7.88
C LEU A 276 -16.22 13.07 8.16
N THR A 277 -17.45 13.22 8.68
CA THR A 277 -18.04 14.52 9.08
C THR A 277 -17.23 15.14 10.21
N ALA A 278 -16.88 14.38 11.26
CA ALA A 278 -16.08 14.87 12.38
C ALA A 278 -14.68 15.34 11.94
N PHE A 279 -14.15 14.76 10.85
CA PHE A 279 -12.87 15.17 10.26
C PHE A 279 -13.01 16.33 9.26
N GLY A 280 -14.23 16.67 8.81
CA GLY A 280 -14.52 17.72 7.84
C GLY A 280 -14.27 17.32 6.38
N LEU A 281 -14.48 16.06 6.06
CA LEU A 281 -14.31 15.53 4.69
C LEU A 281 -15.63 15.46 3.90
N ILE A 282 -16.76 15.47 4.60
CA ILE A 282 -18.12 15.52 4.05
C ILE A 282 -18.99 16.43 4.90
#